data_a35d7637e6002909e953e9ba641bbc30
#
_entry.id   a35d7637e6002909e953e9ba641bbc30
#
_cell.length_a   1.000
_cell.length_b   1.000
_cell.length_c   1.000
_cell.angle_alpha   90.00
_cell.angle_beta   90.00
_cell.angle_gamma   90.00
#
_symmetry.space_group_name_H-M   'P 1'
#
loop_
_entity.id
_entity.type
_entity.pdbx_description
1 polymer ?
#
loop_
_entity_poly.entity_id
_entity_poly.type
_entity_poly.pdbx_seq_one_letter_code
_entity_poly.pdbx_strand_id
1 'polypeptide(L)'
;IATLLSDKKDTLEAVAADFDSSGQTARLAALMLKPSVTFALSPDHLMKLVREADDRGQRLVIDCPSFNPLDEADMKRCSDLISYMNVEPVLVLSAEGHPMEIEDNARAFALAGCKRVILTKIDAVRRRGGAIAAISSARLSIAQLGLTQGVRGGLTPASAGRIARLFETGTTEAELLKGAA
;
A
#
# COMPACT_ATOMS: atom_id res chain seq x y z
N ILE A 1 0.64 2.32 6.96
CA ILE A 1 -0.81 2.53 6.67
C ILE A 1 -1.60 2.44 7.97
N ALA A 2 -1.54 1.33 8.70
CA ALA A 2 -2.27 1.13 9.96
C ALA A 2 -2.06 2.28 10.95
N THR A 3 -0.83 2.77 11.09
CA THR A 3 -0.49 3.88 11.98
C THR A 3 -1.11 5.21 11.57
N LEU A 4 -1.31 5.46 10.28
CA LEU A 4 -1.94 6.68 9.76
C LEU A 4 -3.47 6.67 9.86
N LEU A 5 -4.07 5.48 9.82
CA LEU A 5 -5.51 5.32 9.89
C LEU A 5 -6.02 5.22 11.34
N SER A 6 -5.11 5.07 12.31
CA SER A 6 -5.41 5.04 13.75
C SER A 6 -5.68 6.46 14.27
N ASP A 7 -6.72 7.10 13.77
CA ASP A 7 -7.23 8.31 14.41
C ASP A 7 -8.02 7.94 15.68
N LYS A 8 -7.93 8.75 16.70
CA LYS A 8 -8.17 8.50 18.13
C LYS A 8 -9.49 7.84 18.57
N LYS A 9 -10.38 7.43 17.69
CA LYS A 9 -11.68 6.86 18.01
C LYS A 9 -12.02 5.53 17.34
N ASP A 10 -11.32 5.12 16.29
CA ASP A 10 -11.63 3.88 15.60
C ASP A 10 -10.67 2.77 16.03
N THR A 11 -11.22 1.65 16.44
CA THR A 11 -10.44 0.43 16.63
C THR A 11 -10.01 -0.08 15.26
N LEU A 12 -8.73 0.13 14.93
CA LEU A 12 -8.09 -0.39 13.74
C LEU A 12 -7.34 -1.66 14.10
N GLU A 13 -7.61 -2.73 13.40
CA GLU A 13 -6.88 -4.00 13.52
C GLU A 13 -6.03 -4.22 12.27
N ALA A 14 -4.79 -4.65 12.48
CA ALA A 14 -3.90 -5.07 11.40
C ALA A 14 -3.93 -6.59 11.27
N VAL A 15 -4.20 -7.06 10.06
CA VAL A 15 -4.18 -8.48 9.73
C VAL A 15 -3.06 -8.73 8.73
N ALA A 16 -2.25 -9.73 9.02
CA ALA A 16 -1.26 -10.20 8.10
C ALA A 16 -1.73 -11.52 7.48
N ALA A 17 -1.91 -11.51 6.16
CA ALA A 17 -2.26 -12.68 5.37
C ALA A 17 -0.98 -13.40 4.94
N ASP A 18 -0.42 -14.22 5.82
CA ASP A 18 0.81 -14.98 5.60
C ASP A 18 0.47 -16.45 5.25
N PHE A 19 -0.03 -16.66 4.04
CA PHE A 19 -0.46 -17.98 3.59
C PHE A 19 0.72 -18.93 3.34
N ASP A 20 1.93 -18.39 3.15
CA ASP A 20 3.12 -19.17 2.82
C ASP A 20 4.06 -19.35 4.02
N SER A 21 3.64 -18.91 5.22
CA SER A 21 4.43 -19.00 6.47
C SER A 21 5.86 -18.44 6.34
N SER A 22 6.01 -17.37 5.55
CA SER A 22 7.34 -16.79 5.25
C SER A 22 8.03 -16.11 6.43
N GLY A 23 7.31 -15.97 7.55
CA GLY A 23 7.81 -15.32 8.77
C GLY A 23 8.03 -13.81 8.65
N GLN A 24 7.73 -13.22 7.51
CA GLN A 24 7.78 -11.76 7.32
C GLN A 24 6.83 -11.04 8.27
N THR A 25 5.75 -11.68 8.58
CA THR A 25 4.67 -11.20 9.46
C THR A 25 5.11 -11.11 10.92
N ALA A 26 5.93 -12.03 11.39
CA ALA A 26 6.50 -11.94 12.73
C ALA A 26 7.42 -10.71 12.88
N ARG A 27 8.10 -10.31 11.79
CA ARG A 27 8.89 -9.08 11.77
C ARG A 27 8.01 -7.84 11.79
N LEU A 28 6.90 -7.85 11.06
CA LEU A 28 5.95 -6.73 11.07
C LEU A 28 5.33 -6.56 12.46
N ALA A 29 4.90 -7.64 13.10
CA ALA A 29 4.35 -7.62 14.46
C ALA A 29 5.34 -7.06 15.48
N ALA A 30 6.63 -7.39 15.36
CA ALA A 30 7.68 -6.87 16.24
C ALA A 30 7.93 -5.36 16.07
N LEU A 31 7.63 -4.80 14.89
CA LEU A 31 7.76 -3.37 14.59
C LEU A 31 6.55 -2.55 15.04
N MET A 32 5.40 -3.19 15.26
CA MET A 32 4.16 -2.51 15.64
C MET A 32 4.01 -2.52 17.16
N LEU A 33 4.08 -1.35 17.79
CA LEU A 33 3.84 -1.18 19.23
C LEU A 33 2.34 -1.22 19.60
N LYS A 34 1.47 -0.96 18.64
CA LYS A 34 -0.01 -1.02 18.63
C LYS A 34 -0.46 -0.63 17.22
N PRO A 35 -1.50 -1.20 16.63
CA PRO A 35 -2.42 -2.24 17.13
C PRO A 35 -1.79 -3.64 17.17
N SER A 36 -2.47 -4.58 17.82
CA SER A 36 -2.12 -6.00 17.74
C SER A 36 -2.27 -6.49 16.30
N VAL A 37 -1.35 -7.32 15.85
CA VAL A 37 -1.41 -7.92 14.52
C VAL A 37 -1.99 -9.32 14.66
N THR A 38 -3.08 -9.57 13.95
CA THR A 38 -3.69 -10.90 13.83
C THR A 38 -3.18 -11.59 12.57
N PHE A 39 -2.97 -12.89 12.64
CA PHE A 39 -2.43 -13.68 11.54
C PHE A 39 -3.53 -14.48 10.87
N ALA A 40 -3.66 -14.38 9.55
CA ALA A 40 -4.50 -15.23 8.75
C ALA A 40 -3.63 -16.22 7.97
N LEU A 41 -3.76 -17.52 8.27
CA LEU A 41 -2.96 -18.59 7.67
C LEU A 41 -3.64 -19.23 6.45
N SER A 42 -4.85 -18.79 6.11
CA SER A 42 -5.57 -19.24 4.92
C SER A 42 -6.56 -18.17 4.45
N PRO A 43 -6.98 -18.20 3.17
CA PRO A 43 -8.02 -17.30 2.67
C PRO A 43 -9.33 -17.40 3.46
N ASP A 44 -9.74 -18.60 3.87
CA ASP A 44 -10.97 -18.78 4.65
C ASP A 44 -10.85 -18.17 6.06
N HIS A 45 -9.68 -18.32 6.69
CA HIS A 45 -9.43 -17.67 7.98
C HIS A 45 -9.45 -16.13 7.84
N LEU A 46 -8.83 -15.60 6.77
CA LEU A 46 -8.86 -14.17 6.48
C LEU A 46 -10.30 -13.67 6.26
N MET A 47 -11.10 -14.40 5.49
CA MET A 47 -12.51 -14.05 5.27
C MET A 47 -13.32 -14.02 6.58
N LYS A 48 -13.06 -14.97 7.48
CA LYS A 48 -13.70 -14.97 8.80
C LYS A 48 -13.35 -13.70 9.58
N LEU A 49 -12.08 -13.31 9.62
CA LEU A 49 -11.63 -12.08 10.31
C LEU A 49 -12.26 -10.83 9.68
N VAL A 50 -12.38 -10.76 8.36
CA VAL A 50 -13.02 -9.64 7.66
C VAL A 50 -14.50 -9.53 8.08
N ARG A 51 -15.24 -10.63 8.08
CA ARG A 51 -16.65 -10.64 8.50
C ARG A 51 -16.83 -10.24 9.97
N GLU A 52 -16.01 -10.79 10.85
CA GLU A 52 -16.06 -10.45 12.28
C GLU A 52 -15.75 -8.98 12.55
N ALA A 53 -14.86 -8.36 11.76
CA ALA A 53 -14.57 -6.95 11.87
C ALA A 53 -15.73 -6.09 11.34
N ASP A 54 -16.33 -6.49 10.21
CA ASP A 54 -17.51 -5.81 9.65
C ASP A 54 -18.69 -5.84 10.61
N ASP A 55 -18.99 -6.99 11.20
CA ASP A 55 -20.04 -7.15 12.22
C ASP A 55 -19.82 -6.25 13.45
N ARG A 56 -18.57 -5.96 13.78
CA ARG A 56 -18.20 -5.06 14.90
C ARG A 56 -18.06 -3.60 14.49
N GLY A 57 -18.22 -3.26 13.20
CA GLY A 57 -17.98 -1.93 12.66
C GLY A 57 -16.51 -1.50 12.78
N GLN A 58 -15.59 -2.46 12.78
CA GLN A 58 -14.13 -2.23 12.87
C GLN A 58 -13.51 -2.12 11.49
N ARG A 59 -12.47 -1.29 11.38
CA ARG A 59 -11.68 -1.20 10.15
C ARG A 59 -10.47 -2.14 10.23
N LEU A 60 -10.24 -2.89 9.13
CA LEU A 60 -9.06 -3.72 8.97
C LEU A 60 -8.08 -3.10 7.98
N VAL A 61 -6.79 -3.28 8.26
CA VAL A 61 -5.72 -3.15 7.26
C VAL A 61 -5.10 -4.52 7.09
N ILE A 62 -5.20 -5.05 5.89
CA ILE A 62 -4.72 -6.39 5.55
C ILE A 62 -3.42 -6.24 4.77
N ASP A 63 -2.35 -6.83 5.30
CA ASP A 63 -1.07 -6.99 4.59
C ASP A 63 -1.14 -8.30 3.82
N CYS A 64 -1.24 -8.21 2.51
CA CYS A 64 -1.37 -9.36 1.61
C CYS A 64 -0.01 -9.85 1.13
N PRO A 65 0.10 -11.13 0.71
CA PRO A 65 1.28 -11.65 0.04
C PRO A 65 1.68 -10.80 -1.17
N SER A 66 2.94 -10.82 -1.52
CA SER A 66 3.41 -10.25 -2.79
C SER A 66 2.95 -11.14 -3.95
N PHE A 67 2.54 -10.51 -5.04
CA PHE A 67 2.17 -11.19 -6.28
C PHE A 67 3.13 -10.78 -7.39
N ASN A 68 3.50 -11.73 -8.25
CA ASN A 68 4.35 -11.47 -9.40
C ASN A 68 3.50 -11.01 -10.59
N PRO A 69 3.60 -9.74 -11.02
CA PRO A 69 2.80 -9.21 -12.13
C PRO A 69 3.10 -9.85 -13.48
N LEU A 70 4.22 -10.56 -13.62
CA LEU A 70 4.62 -11.28 -14.83
C LEU A 70 4.13 -12.74 -14.86
N ASP A 71 3.52 -13.21 -13.77
CA ASP A 71 2.96 -14.56 -13.66
C ASP A 71 1.43 -14.47 -13.72
N GLU A 72 0.84 -14.97 -14.80
CA GLU A 72 -0.60 -14.94 -15.04
C GLU A 72 -1.39 -15.70 -13.96
N ALA A 73 -0.85 -16.84 -13.50
CA ALA A 73 -1.48 -17.64 -12.46
C ALA A 73 -1.46 -16.90 -11.11
N ASP A 74 -0.39 -16.18 -10.84
CA ASP A 74 -0.24 -15.38 -9.63
C ASP A 74 -1.19 -14.17 -9.64
N MET A 75 -1.28 -13.49 -10.77
CA MET A 75 -2.22 -12.38 -10.94
C MET A 75 -3.68 -12.83 -10.89
N LYS A 76 -3.98 -14.03 -11.40
CA LYS A 76 -5.30 -14.62 -11.20
C LYS A 76 -5.60 -14.86 -9.72
N ARG A 77 -4.67 -15.43 -8.95
CA ARG A 77 -4.83 -15.61 -7.49
C ARG A 77 -5.07 -14.27 -6.78
N CYS A 78 -4.33 -13.23 -7.18
CA CYS A 78 -4.53 -11.87 -6.65
C CYS A 78 -5.97 -11.37 -6.89
N SER A 79 -6.44 -11.45 -8.13
CA SER A 79 -7.79 -11.04 -8.52
C SER A 79 -8.89 -11.86 -7.81
N ASP A 80 -8.70 -13.16 -7.71
CA ASP A 80 -9.62 -14.06 -7.01
C ASP A 80 -9.69 -13.70 -5.52
N LEU A 81 -8.57 -13.43 -4.87
CA LEU A 81 -8.50 -13.04 -3.47
C LEU A 81 -9.21 -11.69 -3.22
N ILE A 82 -8.95 -10.68 -4.06
CA ILE A 82 -9.61 -9.37 -3.98
C ILE A 82 -11.14 -9.53 -4.09
N SER A 83 -11.59 -10.29 -5.09
CA SER A 83 -13.02 -10.52 -5.34
C SER A 83 -13.69 -11.29 -4.20
N TYR A 84 -12.98 -12.28 -3.64
CA TYR A 84 -13.48 -13.12 -2.56
C TYR A 84 -13.68 -12.33 -1.26
N MET A 85 -12.75 -11.45 -0.92
CA MET A 85 -12.79 -10.68 0.33
C MET A 85 -13.72 -9.45 0.29
N ASN A 86 -14.08 -8.98 -0.89
CA ASN A 86 -14.84 -7.73 -1.08
C ASN A 86 -14.21 -6.53 -0.32
N VAL A 87 -12.89 -6.42 -0.35
CA VAL A 87 -12.13 -5.32 0.26
C VAL A 87 -11.60 -4.38 -0.80
N GLU A 88 -11.23 -3.18 -0.41
CA GLU A 88 -10.57 -2.24 -1.30
C GLU A 88 -9.07 -2.53 -1.41
N PRO A 89 -8.57 -3.00 -2.57
CA PRO A 89 -7.15 -3.24 -2.75
C PRO A 89 -6.39 -1.93 -2.97
N VAL A 90 -5.25 -1.79 -2.30
CA VAL A 90 -4.33 -0.67 -2.48
C VAL A 90 -2.96 -1.24 -2.88
N LEU A 91 -2.52 -0.91 -4.08
CA LEU A 91 -1.19 -1.32 -4.58
C LEU A 91 -0.11 -0.56 -3.82
N VAL A 92 0.92 -1.25 -3.36
CA VAL A 92 2.14 -0.62 -2.83
C VAL A 92 3.26 -0.82 -3.85
N LEU A 93 3.74 0.27 -4.42
CA LEU A 93 4.71 0.25 -5.51
C LEU A 93 5.92 1.13 -5.17
N SER A 94 7.12 0.67 -5.52
CA SER A 94 8.34 1.46 -5.39
C SER A 94 8.47 2.42 -6.56
N ALA A 95 8.93 3.65 -6.30
CA ALA A 95 9.31 4.61 -7.33
C ALA A 95 10.65 4.29 -7.98
N GLU A 96 11.42 3.34 -7.41
CA GLU A 96 12.66 2.84 -7.99
C GLU A 96 12.35 1.91 -9.16
N GLY A 97 13.12 2.02 -10.21
CA GLY A 97 12.98 1.17 -11.39
C GLY A 97 12.77 1.98 -12.67
N HIS A 98 12.69 1.25 -13.78
CA HIS A 98 12.42 1.86 -15.07
C HIS A 98 10.95 2.27 -15.18
N PRO A 99 10.60 3.46 -15.66
CA PRO A 99 9.22 3.92 -15.74
C PRO A 99 8.28 2.97 -16.49
N MET A 100 8.76 2.31 -17.55
CA MET A 100 7.97 1.34 -18.31
C MET A 100 7.64 0.10 -17.48
N GLU A 101 8.59 -0.42 -16.69
CA GLU A 101 8.31 -1.55 -15.78
C GLU A 101 7.33 -1.16 -14.67
N ILE A 102 7.45 0.07 -14.15
CA ILE A 102 6.49 0.59 -13.17
C ILE A 102 5.09 0.67 -13.79
N GLU A 103 4.99 1.11 -15.06
CA GLU A 103 3.72 1.18 -15.78
C GLU A 103 3.12 -0.21 -16.02
N ASP A 104 3.91 -1.17 -16.48
CA ASP A 104 3.46 -2.55 -16.76
C ASP A 104 2.96 -3.21 -15.47
N ASN A 105 3.71 -3.09 -14.38
CA ASN A 105 3.30 -3.57 -13.07
C ASN A 105 2.00 -2.90 -12.60
N ALA A 106 1.93 -1.58 -12.70
CA ALA A 106 0.74 -0.83 -12.31
C ALA A 106 -0.49 -1.24 -13.13
N ARG A 107 -0.34 -1.47 -14.44
CA ARG A 107 -1.42 -1.96 -15.32
C ARG A 107 -1.89 -3.36 -14.93
N ALA A 108 -0.98 -4.28 -14.63
CA ALA A 108 -1.33 -5.64 -14.21
C ALA A 108 -2.20 -5.61 -12.94
N PHE A 109 -1.81 -4.84 -11.93
CA PHE A 109 -2.60 -4.70 -10.70
C PHE A 109 -3.88 -3.88 -10.88
N ALA A 110 -3.91 -2.93 -11.81
CA ALA A 110 -5.15 -2.23 -12.17
C ALA A 110 -6.17 -3.20 -12.77
N LEU A 111 -5.74 -4.13 -13.62
CA LEU A 111 -6.59 -5.19 -14.19
C LEU A 111 -7.07 -6.16 -13.10
N ALA A 112 -6.26 -6.44 -12.08
CA ALA A 112 -6.65 -7.25 -10.92
C ALA A 112 -7.64 -6.55 -9.98
N GLY A 113 -7.94 -5.25 -10.18
CA GLY A 113 -8.95 -4.52 -9.42
C GLY A 113 -8.42 -3.37 -8.56
N CYS A 114 -7.11 -3.14 -8.50
CA CYS A 114 -6.55 -1.99 -7.80
C CYS A 114 -6.96 -0.68 -8.49
N LYS A 115 -7.33 0.32 -7.68
CA LYS A 115 -7.65 1.68 -8.16
C LYS A 115 -6.71 2.72 -7.57
N ARG A 116 -6.10 2.39 -6.44
CA ARG A 116 -5.22 3.30 -5.69
C ARG A 116 -3.85 2.69 -5.49
N VAL A 117 -2.83 3.56 -5.41
CA VAL A 117 -1.44 3.18 -5.17
C VAL A 117 -0.83 4.02 -4.05
N ILE A 118 0.00 3.37 -3.25
CA ILE A 118 0.96 4.02 -2.36
C ILE A 118 2.30 3.95 -3.06
N LEU A 119 2.83 5.11 -3.45
CA LEU A 119 4.12 5.20 -4.10
C LEU A 119 5.21 5.40 -3.05
N THR A 120 6.05 4.40 -2.87
CA THR A 120 7.12 4.39 -1.86
C THR A 120 8.48 4.78 -2.44
N LYS A 121 9.44 5.04 -1.56
CA LYS A 121 10.85 5.36 -1.92
C LYS A 121 11.02 6.56 -2.84
N ILE A 122 10.15 7.54 -2.71
CA ILE A 122 10.26 8.82 -3.43
C ILE A 122 11.53 9.58 -3.06
N ASP A 123 11.99 9.41 -1.83
CA ASP A 123 13.26 9.95 -1.32
C ASP A 123 14.49 9.35 -2.00
N ALA A 124 14.40 8.11 -2.45
CA ALA A 124 15.52 7.38 -3.09
C ALA A 124 15.69 7.70 -4.58
N VAL A 125 14.72 8.37 -5.23
CA VAL A 125 14.77 8.64 -6.68
C VAL A 125 14.88 10.13 -6.99
N ARG A 126 15.76 10.45 -7.94
CA ARG A 126 15.95 11.83 -8.43
C ARG A 126 14.91 12.21 -9.49
N ARG A 127 14.56 11.28 -10.40
CA ARG A 127 13.65 11.51 -11.54
C ARG A 127 12.25 10.98 -11.23
N ARG A 128 11.58 11.62 -10.29
CA ARG A 128 10.28 11.20 -9.74
C ARG A 128 9.15 11.21 -10.78
N GLY A 129 9.27 12.06 -11.79
CA GLY A 129 8.24 12.22 -12.83
C GLY A 129 7.95 10.95 -13.63
N GLY A 130 8.96 10.10 -13.86
CA GLY A 130 8.76 8.85 -14.58
C GLY A 130 7.79 7.91 -13.87
N ALA A 131 7.97 7.70 -12.56
CA ALA A 131 7.08 6.85 -11.78
C ALA A 131 5.64 7.44 -11.68
N ILE A 132 5.52 8.75 -11.52
CA ILE A 132 4.21 9.42 -11.46
C ILE A 132 3.48 9.30 -12.79
N ALA A 133 4.17 9.53 -13.91
CA ALA A 133 3.62 9.37 -15.25
C ALA A 133 3.18 7.92 -15.53
N ALA A 134 3.98 6.94 -15.15
CA ALA A 134 3.68 5.52 -15.28
C ALA A 134 2.38 5.13 -14.55
N ILE A 135 2.23 5.58 -13.31
CA ILE A 135 1.00 5.34 -12.52
C ILE A 135 -0.21 6.01 -13.16
N SER A 136 -0.05 7.25 -13.64
CA SER A 136 -1.11 7.98 -14.33
C SER A 136 -1.53 7.27 -15.62
N SER A 137 -0.58 6.76 -16.42
CA SER A 137 -0.85 5.98 -17.64
C SER A 137 -1.62 4.68 -17.34
N ALA A 138 -1.34 4.06 -16.19
CA ALA A 138 -2.09 2.88 -15.71
C ALA A 138 -3.48 3.24 -15.12
N ARG A 139 -3.86 4.52 -15.11
CA ARG A 139 -5.13 5.04 -14.57
C ARG A 139 -5.33 4.73 -13.08
N LEU A 140 -4.25 4.65 -12.32
CA LEU A 140 -4.29 4.53 -10.87
C LEU A 140 -4.19 5.91 -10.21
N SER A 141 -4.87 6.09 -9.09
CA SER A 141 -4.76 7.29 -8.27
C SER A 141 -3.69 7.10 -7.20
N ILE A 142 -2.76 8.04 -7.08
CA ILE A 142 -1.79 8.02 -5.99
C ILE A 142 -2.50 8.47 -4.72
N ALA A 143 -2.65 7.56 -3.76
CA ALA A 143 -3.29 7.83 -2.48
C ALA A 143 -2.31 8.40 -1.46
N GLN A 144 -1.10 7.84 -1.40
CA GLN A 144 -0.08 8.24 -0.45
C GLN A 144 1.31 8.16 -1.08
N LEU A 145 2.24 8.94 -0.50
CA LEU A 145 3.64 9.00 -0.87
C LEU A 145 4.51 8.56 0.32
N GLY A 146 5.43 7.63 0.08
CA GLY A 146 6.50 7.27 1.02
C GLY A 146 7.71 8.13 0.77
N LEU A 147 7.99 9.03 1.69
CA LEU A 147 8.99 10.10 1.55
C LEU A 147 10.22 9.87 2.41
N THR A 148 10.23 8.86 3.26
CA THR A 148 11.35 8.57 4.18
C THR A 148 11.57 7.08 4.33
N GLN A 149 12.77 6.70 4.75
CA GLN A 149 13.11 5.32 5.11
C GLN A 149 12.55 4.91 6.48
N GLY A 150 12.01 5.85 7.25
CA GLY A 150 11.49 5.60 8.58
C GLY A 150 10.15 4.86 8.54
N VAL A 151 9.98 3.85 9.39
CA VAL A 151 8.72 3.09 9.53
C VAL A 151 7.59 3.99 10.06
N ARG A 152 7.91 5.01 10.83
CA ARG A 152 6.96 5.96 11.40
C ARG A 152 7.05 7.31 10.70
N GLY A 153 5.89 7.88 10.34
CA GLY A 153 5.80 9.23 9.79
C GLY A 153 6.27 9.38 8.34
N GLY A 154 6.66 8.28 7.69
CA GLY A 154 7.17 8.31 6.32
C GLY A 154 6.11 8.33 5.22
N LEU A 155 4.84 8.04 5.55
CA LEU A 155 3.73 8.11 4.59
C LEU A 155 2.96 9.41 4.76
N THR A 156 2.64 10.05 3.64
CA THR A 156 1.84 11.26 3.60
C THR A 156 0.77 11.18 2.51
N PRO A 157 -0.45 11.70 2.74
CA PRO A 157 -1.47 11.74 1.71
C PRO A 157 -0.99 12.46 0.45
N ALA A 158 -1.27 11.91 -0.71
CA ALA A 158 -0.96 12.56 -1.98
C ALA A 158 -2.04 13.64 -2.27
N SER A 159 -1.58 14.85 -2.53
CA SER A 159 -2.40 15.94 -3.07
C SER A 159 -1.75 16.49 -4.33
N ALA A 160 -2.54 17.15 -5.19
CA ALA A 160 -2.01 17.76 -6.41
C ALA A 160 -0.85 18.73 -6.09
N GLY A 161 -1.01 19.56 -5.06
CA GLY A 161 0.04 20.48 -4.63
C GLY A 161 1.29 19.79 -4.11
N ARG A 162 1.14 18.67 -3.38
CA ARG A 162 2.29 17.89 -2.91
C ARG A 162 3.00 17.17 -4.05
N ILE A 163 2.25 16.61 -4.98
CA ILE A 163 2.82 16.00 -6.20
C ILE A 163 3.56 17.07 -7.02
N ALA A 164 3.00 18.27 -7.20
CA ALA A 164 3.67 19.36 -7.92
C ALA A 164 5.02 19.72 -7.28
N ARG A 165 5.09 19.82 -5.96
CA ARG A 165 6.35 20.08 -5.24
C ARG A 165 7.43 19.03 -5.45
N LEU A 166 7.08 17.80 -5.81
CA LEU A 166 8.07 16.77 -6.15
C LEU A 166 8.91 17.12 -7.38
N PHE A 167 8.43 18.04 -8.22
CA PHE A 167 9.12 18.50 -9.43
C PHE A 167 9.92 19.80 -9.21
N GLU A 168 9.72 20.49 -8.08
CA GLU A 168 10.48 21.69 -7.76
C GLU A 168 11.91 21.32 -7.37
N THR A 169 12.88 22.03 -7.94
CA THR A 169 14.31 21.85 -7.64
C THR A 169 14.60 22.40 -6.23
N GLY A 170 15.19 21.59 -5.38
CA GLY A 170 15.60 21.99 -4.04
C GLY A 170 14.57 21.70 -2.94
N THR A 171 13.40 21.15 -3.25
CA THR A 171 12.42 20.76 -2.23
C THR A 171 12.97 19.64 -1.34
N THR A 172 13.08 19.92 -0.05
CA THR A 172 13.55 18.95 0.94
C THR A 172 12.43 18.01 1.38
N GLU A 173 12.82 16.83 1.89
CA GLU A 173 11.88 15.87 2.49
C GLU A 173 11.03 16.52 3.60
N ALA A 174 11.63 17.35 4.43
CA ALA A 174 10.94 18.07 5.51
C ALA A 174 9.84 19.01 5.00
N GLU A 175 10.03 19.64 3.84
CA GLU A 175 9.01 20.51 3.20
C GLU A 175 7.86 19.71 2.60
N LEU A 176 8.15 18.53 2.04
CA LEU A 176 7.13 17.62 1.53
C LEU A 176 6.24 17.05 2.65
N LEU A 177 6.81 16.82 3.83
CA LEU A 177 6.09 16.34 5.00
C LEU A 177 5.21 17.43 5.66
N LYS A 178 5.65 18.70 5.65
CA LYS A 178 4.94 19.82 6.27
C LYS A 178 3.72 20.32 5.48
N GLY A 179 3.58 20.01 4.24
CA GLY A 179 2.57 20.54 3.33
C GLY A 179 1.17 19.95 3.44
N ALA A 180 0.62 19.77 4.65
CA ALA A 180 -0.76 19.32 4.87
C ALA A 180 -1.40 20.19 5.97
N ALA A 181 -1.90 21.32 5.57
CA ALA A 181 -2.98 22.03 6.25
C ALA A 181 -4.04 22.36 5.18
#